data_59b9c7a70455926e01551f3f149d951e
#
_entry.id   59b9c7a70455926e01551f3f149d951e
#
_cell.length_a   1.000
_cell.length_b   1.000
_cell.length_c   1.000
_cell.angle_alpha   90.00
_cell.angle_beta   90.00
_cell.angle_gamma   90.00
#
_symmetry.space_group_name_H-M   'P 1'
#
loop_
_entity.id
_entity.type
_entity.pdbx_description
1 polymer ?
#
loop_
_entity_poly.entity_id
_entity_poly.type
_entity_poly.pdbx_seq_one_letter_code
_entity_poly.pdbx_strand_id
1 'polypeptide(L)'
;MIGELYEEALRGSAPVEIEHADGRRRPLPLQDWLAVRPGDGGLLDRCAGPTLDVGSGPGRLTVALARRGLPVLGIDVAPSAVALTVAAGGPALCRDVFGRVPGTGRWGTVLLADGNIGIGGDPAALLRRVLALLAPGGQVLMEVEPPGAGSRVEPLRLRSPRSVGEWFAWAHVSADAAAGLAAMCAATVTEFWEEAGRWFVALRS
;
A
#
# COMPACT_ATOMS: atom_id res chain seq x y z
N MET A 1 -2.02 4.74 -15.50
CA MET A 1 -2.28 3.43 -14.84
C MET A 1 -0.94 2.70 -14.69
N ILE A 2 -0.63 2.13 -13.54
CA ILE A 2 0.55 1.27 -13.33
C ILE A 2 0.27 -0.03 -14.09
N GLY A 3 0.42 -0.04 -15.39
CA GLY A 3 -0.13 -1.07 -16.26
C GLY A 3 0.88 -2.18 -16.64
N GLU A 4 1.06 -2.38 -17.94
CA GLU A 4 1.84 -3.47 -18.55
C GLU A 4 3.27 -3.60 -17.99
N LEU A 5 3.94 -2.47 -17.70
CA LEU A 5 5.31 -2.50 -17.18
C LEU A 5 5.42 -3.07 -15.75
N TYR A 6 4.41 -2.83 -14.90
CA TYR A 6 4.33 -3.46 -13.59
C TYR A 6 4.11 -4.97 -13.73
N GLU A 7 3.23 -5.37 -14.65
CA GLU A 7 3.02 -6.77 -15.01
C GLU A 7 4.29 -7.45 -15.55
N GLU A 8 5.05 -6.76 -16.43
CA GLU A 8 6.34 -7.26 -16.93
C GLU A 8 7.34 -7.48 -15.80
N ALA A 9 7.43 -6.52 -14.89
CA ALA A 9 8.30 -6.60 -13.72
C ALA A 9 7.96 -7.80 -12.83
N LEU A 10 6.68 -7.98 -12.50
CA LEU A 10 6.21 -9.08 -11.66
C LEU A 10 6.46 -10.46 -12.30
N ARG A 11 6.44 -10.55 -13.64
CA ARG A 11 6.78 -11.79 -14.38
C ARG A 11 8.28 -12.01 -14.56
N GLY A 12 9.10 -11.05 -14.11
CA GLY A 12 10.56 -11.13 -14.31
C GLY A 12 11.00 -11.00 -15.76
N SER A 13 10.16 -10.43 -16.64
CA SER A 13 10.40 -10.37 -18.09
C SER A 13 11.40 -9.29 -18.49
N ALA A 14 11.54 -8.22 -17.68
CA ALA A 14 12.51 -7.15 -17.89
C ALA A 14 12.78 -6.37 -16.60
N PRO A 15 13.95 -5.74 -16.44
CA PRO A 15 14.19 -4.77 -15.39
C PRO A 15 13.30 -3.54 -15.62
N VAL A 16 12.61 -3.12 -14.56
CA VAL A 16 11.73 -1.94 -14.60
C VAL A 16 12.21 -0.93 -13.58
N GLU A 17 12.24 0.32 -13.99
CA GLU A 17 12.61 1.47 -13.17
C GLU A 17 11.41 2.38 -12.95
N ILE A 18 11.40 3.07 -11.82
CA ILE A 18 10.55 4.22 -11.56
C ILE A 18 11.31 5.46 -12.02
N GLU A 19 10.71 6.25 -12.90
CA GLU A 19 11.22 7.52 -13.38
C GLU A 19 10.41 8.67 -12.78
N HIS A 20 11.12 9.63 -12.18
CA HIS A 20 10.57 10.87 -11.63
C HIS A 20 10.53 11.96 -12.69
N ALA A 21 9.69 13.00 -12.49
CA ALA A 21 9.56 14.11 -13.43
C ALA A 21 10.86 14.90 -13.67
N ASP A 22 11.76 14.89 -12.70
CA ASP A 22 13.09 15.53 -12.80
C ASP A 22 14.13 14.66 -13.52
N GLY A 23 13.73 13.51 -14.05
CA GLY A 23 14.59 12.58 -14.77
C GLY A 23 15.36 11.59 -13.90
N ARG A 24 15.28 11.70 -12.56
CA ARG A 24 15.87 10.67 -11.67
C ARG A 24 15.19 9.33 -11.88
N ARG A 25 15.96 8.26 -11.79
CA ARG A 25 15.48 6.89 -11.92
C ARG A 25 15.97 6.04 -10.79
N ARG A 26 15.14 5.08 -10.39
CA ARG A 26 15.49 4.03 -9.42
C ARG A 26 14.86 2.71 -9.83
N PRO A 27 15.47 1.57 -9.53
CA PRO A 27 14.85 0.27 -9.75
C PRO A 27 13.50 0.17 -9.03
N LEU A 28 12.55 -0.53 -9.63
CA LEU A 28 11.33 -0.93 -8.95
C LEU A 28 11.71 -1.94 -7.85
N PRO A 29 11.36 -1.71 -6.56
CA PRO A 29 11.87 -2.51 -5.43
C PRO A 29 11.09 -3.83 -5.26
N LEU A 30 10.99 -4.63 -6.32
CA LEU A 30 10.21 -5.87 -6.32
C LEU A 30 10.66 -6.87 -5.26
N GLN A 31 11.97 -6.94 -5.00
CA GLN A 31 12.52 -7.88 -4.01
C GLN A 31 12.00 -7.59 -2.60
N ASP A 32 11.77 -6.31 -2.29
CA ASP A 32 11.24 -5.87 -1.00
C ASP A 32 9.78 -6.32 -0.79
N TRP A 33 9.08 -6.64 -1.88
CA TRP A 33 7.67 -7.02 -1.84
C TRP A 33 7.42 -8.53 -1.84
N LEU A 34 8.47 -9.35 -2.05
CA LEU A 34 8.33 -10.80 -2.18
C LEU A 34 8.37 -11.54 -0.84
N ALA A 35 9.06 -11.02 0.16
CA ALA A 35 9.23 -11.67 1.46
C ALA A 35 9.11 -10.68 2.62
N VAL A 36 8.71 -11.17 3.79
CA VAL A 36 8.67 -10.39 5.02
C VAL A 36 10.06 -9.81 5.29
N ARG A 37 10.12 -8.52 5.60
CA ARG A 37 11.34 -7.75 5.81
C ARG A 37 11.33 -7.03 7.15
N PRO A 38 12.48 -6.52 7.62
CA PRO A 38 12.55 -5.69 8.81
C PRO A 38 11.54 -4.54 8.78
N GLY A 39 10.83 -4.32 9.90
CA GLY A 39 9.75 -3.34 10.02
C GLY A 39 8.35 -3.87 9.71
N ASP A 40 8.19 -5.08 9.14
CA ASP A 40 6.87 -5.67 8.95
C ASP A 40 6.28 -6.26 10.24
N GLY A 41 7.14 -6.63 11.20
CA GLY A 41 6.72 -7.29 12.44
C GLY A 41 5.68 -6.48 13.19
N GLY A 42 6.00 -5.24 13.52
CA GLY A 42 5.12 -4.35 14.24
C GLY A 42 3.82 -4.01 13.50
N LEU A 43 3.87 -3.94 12.16
CA LEU A 43 2.69 -3.74 11.33
C LEU A 43 1.75 -4.96 11.40
N LEU A 44 2.32 -6.17 11.25
CA LEU A 44 1.57 -7.43 11.30
C LEU A 44 0.98 -7.71 12.69
N ASP A 45 1.70 -7.35 13.77
CA ASP A 45 1.27 -7.58 15.15
C ASP A 45 0.11 -6.66 15.56
N ARG A 46 -0.02 -5.50 14.90
CA ARG A 46 -1.12 -4.55 15.13
C ARG A 46 -2.37 -4.86 14.32
N CYS A 47 -2.32 -5.79 13.37
CA CYS A 47 -3.50 -6.22 12.62
C CYS A 47 -4.49 -6.93 13.54
N ALA A 48 -5.72 -6.45 13.57
CA ALA A 48 -6.80 -6.98 14.39
C ALA A 48 -8.07 -7.21 13.55
N GLY A 49 -8.74 -8.33 13.78
CA GLY A 49 -9.95 -8.70 13.02
C GLY A 49 -9.67 -8.98 11.54
N PRO A 50 -10.73 -9.01 10.72
CA PRO A 50 -10.56 -9.13 9.28
C PRO A 50 -9.72 -7.97 8.73
N THR A 51 -8.65 -8.30 8.00
CA THR A 51 -7.69 -7.32 7.49
C THR A 51 -7.76 -7.21 5.97
N LEU A 52 -7.83 -5.99 5.45
CA LEU A 52 -7.73 -5.68 4.02
C LEU A 52 -6.35 -5.10 3.73
N ASP A 53 -5.59 -5.76 2.86
CA ASP A 53 -4.27 -5.31 2.40
C ASP A 53 -4.44 -4.62 1.04
N VAL A 54 -4.32 -3.29 1.00
CA VAL A 54 -4.59 -2.45 -0.18
C VAL A 54 -3.31 -2.20 -0.96
N GLY A 55 -3.31 -2.53 -2.26
CA GLY A 55 -2.11 -2.54 -3.07
C GLY A 55 -1.16 -3.66 -2.62
N SER A 56 -1.72 -4.86 -2.39
CA SER A 56 -1.00 -5.96 -1.76
C SER A 56 0.22 -6.46 -2.53
N GLY A 57 0.36 -6.05 -3.80
CA GLY A 57 1.43 -6.51 -4.66
C GLY A 57 1.49 -8.03 -4.74
N PRO A 58 2.69 -8.65 -4.72
CA PRO A 58 2.85 -10.11 -4.72
C PRO A 58 2.49 -10.78 -3.38
N GLY A 59 1.91 -10.04 -2.43
CA GLY A 59 1.22 -10.59 -1.27
C GLY A 59 2.04 -10.82 -0.02
N ARG A 60 3.19 -10.19 0.12
CA ARG A 60 4.09 -10.33 1.28
C ARG A 60 3.35 -10.28 2.62
N LEU A 61 2.56 -9.23 2.86
CA LEU A 61 1.82 -9.05 4.11
C LEU A 61 0.56 -9.91 4.15
N THR A 62 -0.18 -10.00 3.05
CA THR A 62 -1.37 -10.86 2.92
C THR A 62 -1.05 -12.32 3.28
N VAL A 63 0.03 -12.88 2.71
CA VAL A 63 0.46 -14.27 2.98
C VAL A 63 0.91 -14.43 4.43
N ALA A 64 1.65 -13.45 4.97
CA ALA A 64 2.11 -13.50 6.36
C ALA A 64 0.94 -13.50 7.34
N LEU A 65 -0.09 -12.68 7.11
CA LEU A 65 -1.30 -12.65 7.94
C LEU A 65 -2.12 -13.94 7.81
N ALA A 66 -2.29 -14.46 6.59
CA ALA A 66 -2.97 -15.74 6.36
C ALA A 66 -2.27 -16.89 7.12
N ARG A 67 -0.93 -16.95 7.09
CA ARG A 67 -0.15 -17.95 7.84
C ARG A 67 -0.26 -17.81 9.36
N ARG A 68 -0.58 -16.62 9.87
CA ARG A 68 -0.90 -16.37 11.28
C ARG A 68 -2.35 -16.74 11.64
N GLY A 69 -3.15 -17.21 10.67
CA GLY A 69 -4.54 -17.58 10.88
C GLY A 69 -5.51 -16.39 10.95
N LEU A 70 -5.08 -15.17 10.58
CA LEU A 70 -5.97 -14.02 10.54
C LEU A 70 -6.80 -14.02 9.25
N PRO A 71 -8.09 -13.70 9.32
CA PRO A 71 -8.89 -13.42 8.13
C PRO A 71 -8.29 -12.22 7.39
N VAL A 72 -7.82 -12.42 6.17
CA VAL A 72 -7.17 -11.38 5.36
C VAL A 72 -7.63 -11.46 3.91
N LEU A 73 -7.61 -10.33 3.22
CA LEU A 73 -7.79 -10.24 1.77
C LEU A 73 -6.82 -9.20 1.22
N GLY A 74 -5.97 -9.60 0.27
CA GLY A 74 -5.20 -8.67 -0.53
C GLY A 74 -6.02 -8.16 -1.72
N ILE A 75 -5.89 -6.89 -2.04
CA ILE A 75 -6.40 -6.33 -3.30
C ILE A 75 -5.30 -5.59 -4.05
N ASP A 76 -5.22 -5.84 -5.34
CA ASP A 76 -4.31 -5.15 -6.25
C ASP A 76 -4.97 -4.99 -7.62
N VAL A 77 -4.55 -4.00 -8.39
CA VAL A 77 -5.06 -3.77 -9.76
C VAL A 77 -4.35 -4.64 -10.78
N ALA A 78 -3.17 -5.20 -10.44
CA ALA A 78 -2.36 -6.02 -11.32
C ALA A 78 -2.74 -7.51 -11.20
N PRO A 79 -3.25 -8.17 -12.25
CA PRO A 79 -3.57 -9.59 -12.24
C PRO A 79 -2.38 -10.49 -11.87
N SER A 80 -1.16 -10.15 -12.29
CA SER A 80 0.04 -10.92 -11.94
C SER A 80 0.38 -10.84 -10.46
N ALA A 81 0.18 -9.67 -9.81
CA ALA A 81 0.35 -9.53 -8.37
C ALA A 81 -0.61 -10.44 -7.60
N VAL A 82 -1.89 -10.42 -8.00
CA VAL A 82 -2.92 -11.29 -7.42
C VAL A 82 -2.58 -12.77 -7.62
N ALA A 83 -2.15 -13.16 -8.82
CA ALA A 83 -1.76 -14.54 -9.12
C ALA A 83 -0.59 -15.01 -8.24
N LEU A 84 0.42 -14.16 -8.03
CA LEU A 84 1.57 -14.45 -7.15
C LEU A 84 1.11 -14.62 -5.69
N THR A 85 0.25 -13.73 -5.20
CA THR A 85 -0.32 -13.82 -3.84
C THR A 85 -1.08 -15.13 -3.63
N VAL A 86 -1.94 -15.50 -4.58
CA VAL A 86 -2.72 -16.74 -4.53
C VAL A 86 -1.80 -17.98 -4.59
N ALA A 87 -0.80 -17.97 -5.48
CA ALA A 87 0.17 -19.04 -5.58
C ALA A 87 0.99 -19.23 -4.28
N ALA A 88 1.24 -18.15 -3.53
CA ALA A 88 1.91 -18.19 -2.23
C ALA A 88 0.97 -18.59 -1.05
N GLY A 89 -0.32 -18.81 -1.32
CA GLY A 89 -1.33 -19.23 -0.34
C GLY A 89 -2.07 -18.10 0.35
N GLY A 90 -1.97 -16.86 -0.14
CA GLY A 90 -2.73 -15.71 0.35
C GLY A 90 -4.02 -15.49 -0.46
N PRO A 91 -5.16 -15.17 0.18
CA PRO A 91 -6.37 -14.78 -0.54
C PRO A 91 -6.20 -13.38 -1.14
N ALA A 92 -6.41 -13.24 -2.44
CA ALA A 92 -6.31 -11.96 -3.12
C ALA A 92 -7.33 -11.82 -4.26
N LEU A 93 -7.69 -10.57 -4.58
CA LEU A 93 -8.59 -10.22 -5.67
C LEU A 93 -8.05 -9.06 -6.50
N CYS A 94 -8.21 -9.15 -7.82
CA CYS A 94 -7.92 -8.03 -8.71
C CYS A 94 -9.02 -6.96 -8.55
N ARG A 95 -8.72 -5.91 -7.77
CA ARG A 95 -9.67 -4.82 -7.45
C ARG A 95 -8.95 -3.49 -7.30
N ASP A 96 -9.60 -2.45 -7.82
CA ASP A 96 -9.29 -1.07 -7.49
C ASP A 96 -9.93 -0.73 -6.14
N VAL A 97 -9.15 -0.13 -5.24
CA VAL A 97 -9.61 0.32 -3.92
C VAL A 97 -10.75 1.35 -4.01
N PHE A 98 -10.76 2.17 -5.06
CA PHE A 98 -11.82 3.16 -5.30
C PHE A 98 -13.09 2.54 -5.90
N GLY A 99 -12.99 1.31 -6.42
CA GLY A 99 -14.11 0.56 -6.95
C GLY A 99 -14.87 -0.25 -5.89
N ARG A 100 -15.50 -1.34 -6.35
CA ARG A 100 -16.23 -2.26 -5.46
C ARG A 100 -15.27 -3.19 -4.73
N VAL A 101 -15.14 -3.00 -3.42
CA VAL A 101 -14.36 -3.85 -2.51
C VAL A 101 -15.32 -4.73 -1.68
N PRO A 102 -15.09 -6.07 -1.62
CA PRO A 102 -15.90 -6.94 -0.77
C PRO A 102 -15.77 -6.56 0.70
N GLY A 103 -16.80 -6.86 1.51
CA GLY A 103 -16.75 -6.64 2.95
C GLY A 103 -16.68 -5.18 3.38
N THR A 104 -17.12 -4.23 2.57
CA THR A 104 -17.24 -2.82 2.96
C THR A 104 -17.99 -2.69 4.29
N GLY A 105 -17.44 -1.94 5.24
CA GLY A 105 -17.98 -1.75 6.58
C GLY A 105 -17.73 -2.93 7.54
N ARG A 106 -16.86 -3.90 7.18
CA ARG A 106 -16.59 -5.10 7.99
C ARG A 106 -15.09 -5.32 8.28
N TRP A 107 -14.22 -4.47 7.77
CA TRP A 107 -12.78 -4.62 7.97
C TRP A 107 -12.36 -4.09 9.34
N GLY A 108 -11.74 -4.93 10.16
CA GLY A 108 -11.17 -4.53 11.44
C GLY A 108 -9.88 -3.73 11.27
N THR A 109 -9.12 -4.06 10.22
CA THR A 109 -7.90 -3.35 9.84
C THR A 109 -7.84 -3.17 8.33
N VAL A 110 -7.41 -1.97 7.88
CA VAL A 110 -6.97 -1.73 6.51
C VAL A 110 -5.49 -1.37 6.52
N LEU A 111 -4.69 -2.05 5.69
CA LEU A 111 -3.26 -1.80 5.51
C LEU A 111 -3.00 -0.93 4.28
N LEU A 112 -2.14 0.07 4.45
CA LEU A 112 -1.53 0.89 3.40
C LEU A 112 -0.01 0.88 3.60
N ALA A 113 0.63 -0.26 3.33
CA ALA A 113 2.08 -0.44 3.48
C ALA A 113 2.85 0.04 2.24
N ASP A 114 4.17 0.09 2.34
CA ASP A 114 5.09 0.40 1.25
C ASP A 114 4.78 1.73 0.53
N GLY A 115 4.25 2.71 1.27
CA GLY A 115 3.87 4.01 0.71
C GLY A 115 2.55 3.99 -0.07
N ASN A 116 1.71 2.97 0.08
CA ASN A 116 0.43 2.83 -0.63
C ASN A 116 -0.60 3.92 -0.29
N ILE A 117 -0.35 4.74 0.73
CA ILE A 117 -1.09 6.00 0.94
C ILE A 117 -0.97 6.94 -0.27
N GLY A 118 0.02 6.72 -1.13
CA GLY A 118 0.23 7.46 -2.37
C GLY A 118 -0.67 7.07 -3.54
N ILE A 119 -1.41 5.96 -3.46
CA ILE A 119 -2.26 5.45 -4.55
C ILE A 119 -3.25 6.52 -5.01
N GLY A 120 -3.24 6.81 -6.32
CA GLY A 120 -4.13 7.79 -6.93
C GLY A 120 -3.67 9.25 -6.78
N GLY A 121 -2.60 9.54 -6.03
CA GLY A 121 -2.04 10.88 -5.86
C GLY A 121 -2.88 11.81 -4.96
N ASP A 122 -3.97 11.33 -4.39
CA ASP A 122 -4.82 12.08 -3.43
C ASP A 122 -4.95 11.28 -2.11
N PRO A 123 -4.06 11.51 -1.14
CA PRO A 123 -4.07 10.76 0.11
C PRO A 123 -5.32 11.01 0.95
N ALA A 124 -5.96 12.17 0.82
CA ALA A 124 -7.19 12.45 1.54
C ALA A 124 -8.39 11.67 0.95
N ALA A 125 -8.48 11.58 -0.37
CA ALA A 125 -9.50 10.77 -1.03
C ALA A 125 -9.31 9.28 -0.70
N LEU A 126 -8.07 8.78 -0.76
CA LEU A 126 -7.75 7.39 -0.40
C LEU A 126 -8.07 7.11 1.07
N LEU A 127 -7.65 7.99 1.99
CA LEU A 127 -7.89 7.79 3.42
C LEU A 127 -9.40 7.77 3.73
N ARG A 128 -10.19 8.71 3.19
CA ARG A 128 -11.67 8.67 3.33
C ARG A 128 -12.25 7.36 2.80
N ARG A 129 -11.72 6.90 1.66
CA ARG A 129 -12.18 5.65 1.04
C ARG A 129 -11.92 4.45 1.94
N VAL A 130 -10.71 4.30 2.49
CA VAL A 130 -10.37 3.14 3.33
C VAL A 130 -11.05 3.20 4.70
N LEU A 131 -11.27 4.40 5.27
CA LEU A 131 -12.08 4.57 6.47
C LEU A 131 -13.52 4.07 6.27
N ALA A 132 -14.12 4.32 5.09
CA ALA A 132 -15.45 3.82 4.76
C ALA A 132 -15.52 2.29 4.58
N LEU A 133 -14.38 1.60 4.46
CA LEU A 133 -14.30 0.15 4.40
C LEU A 133 -14.27 -0.50 5.79
N LEU A 134 -13.91 0.27 6.83
CA LEU A 134 -13.75 -0.24 8.20
C LEU A 134 -15.09 -0.61 8.84
N ALA A 135 -15.05 -1.60 9.70
CA ALA A 135 -16.07 -1.84 10.70
C ALA A 135 -16.04 -0.74 11.77
N PRO A 136 -17.13 -0.53 12.53
CA PRO A 136 -17.10 0.33 13.70
C PRO A 136 -15.94 -0.05 14.64
N GLY A 137 -15.11 0.93 15.02
CA GLY A 137 -13.92 0.73 15.85
C GLY A 137 -12.71 0.10 15.13
N GLY A 138 -12.80 -0.11 13.82
CA GLY A 138 -11.67 -0.56 13.00
C GLY A 138 -10.56 0.50 12.89
N GLN A 139 -9.45 0.12 12.30
CA GLN A 139 -8.27 0.97 12.18
C GLN A 139 -7.64 0.92 10.79
N VAL A 140 -6.96 2.01 10.42
CA VAL A 140 -6.04 2.03 9.29
C VAL A 140 -4.62 2.00 9.83
N LEU A 141 -3.80 1.09 9.31
CA LEU A 141 -2.37 1.08 9.55
C LEU A 141 -1.68 1.49 8.25
N MET A 142 -0.93 2.57 8.27
CA MET A 142 -0.25 3.07 7.08
C MET A 142 1.24 3.32 7.32
N GLU A 143 2.03 2.99 6.31
CA GLU A 143 3.43 3.38 6.24
C GLU A 143 3.52 4.78 5.65
N VAL A 144 4.38 5.61 6.24
CA VAL A 144 4.58 7.01 5.88
C VAL A 144 6.07 7.32 5.71
N GLU A 145 6.39 8.43 5.06
CA GLU A 145 7.77 8.93 4.99
C GLU A 145 8.25 9.40 6.37
N PRO A 146 9.57 9.39 6.61
CA PRO A 146 10.13 9.88 7.86
C PRO A 146 9.71 11.30 8.20
N PRO A 147 9.76 11.69 9.50
CA PRO A 147 9.59 13.09 9.90
C PRO A 147 10.58 14.00 9.16
N GLY A 148 10.13 15.18 8.73
CA GLY A 148 10.94 16.13 8.00
C GLY A 148 11.13 15.85 6.50
N ALA A 149 10.69 14.70 5.99
CA ALA A 149 10.80 14.38 4.56
C ALA A 149 9.90 15.25 3.67
N GLY A 150 8.87 15.85 4.27
CA GLY A 150 7.86 16.65 3.57
C GLY A 150 6.87 15.80 2.78
N SER A 151 5.61 16.23 2.81
CA SER A 151 4.56 15.60 1.99
C SER A 151 4.52 16.26 0.61
N ARG A 152 4.32 15.44 -0.42
CA ARG A 152 4.27 15.92 -1.81
C ARG A 152 3.46 14.99 -2.70
N VAL A 153 3.01 15.50 -3.81
CA VAL A 153 2.49 14.70 -4.91
C VAL A 153 3.41 14.91 -6.10
N GLU A 154 3.85 13.83 -6.69
CA GLU A 154 4.73 13.88 -7.85
C GLU A 154 4.24 12.96 -8.97
N PRO A 155 4.45 13.32 -10.25
CA PRO A 155 4.24 12.42 -11.34
C PRO A 155 5.39 11.40 -11.40
N LEU A 156 5.01 10.13 -11.46
CA LEU A 156 5.90 8.99 -11.67
C LEU A 156 5.50 8.25 -12.93
N ARG A 157 6.44 7.55 -13.55
CA ARG A 157 6.14 6.54 -14.55
C ARG A 157 7.06 5.34 -14.42
N LEU A 158 6.60 4.21 -14.94
CA LEU A 158 7.44 3.03 -15.06
C LEU A 158 8.14 3.03 -16.43
N ARG A 159 9.32 2.45 -16.46
CA ARG A 159 10.15 2.35 -17.66
C ARG A 159 10.87 1.00 -17.68
N SER A 160 10.92 0.36 -18.84
CA SER A 160 11.82 -0.74 -19.16
C SER A 160 12.76 -0.34 -20.30
N PRO A 161 13.76 -1.15 -20.67
CA PRO A 161 14.62 -0.90 -21.82
C PRO A 161 13.85 -0.81 -23.16
N ARG A 162 12.65 -1.33 -23.21
CA ARG A 162 11.84 -1.44 -24.45
C ARG A 162 10.61 -0.54 -24.46
N SER A 163 10.16 -0.06 -23.30
CA SER A 163 8.90 0.65 -23.18
C SER A 163 8.93 1.71 -22.10
N VAL A 164 8.12 2.74 -22.27
CA VAL A 164 7.93 3.83 -21.31
C VAL A 164 6.43 3.97 -21.06
N GLY A 165 6.03 3.85 -19.79
CA GLY A 165 4.64 3.99 -19.37
C GLY A 165 4.17 5.44 -19.33
N GLU A 166 2.87 5.61 -19.13
CA GLU A 166 2.26 6.91 -18.90
C GLU A 166 2.62 7.45 -17.50
N TRP A 167 2.58 8.78 -17.36
CA TRP A 167 2.71 9.43 -16.08
C TRP A 167 1.47 9.20 -15.21
N PHE A 168 1.67 8.88 -13.94
CA PHE A 168 0.63 8.79 -12.93
C PHE A 168 1.02 9.59 -11.68
N ALA A 169 0.04 10.13 -10.98
CA ALA A 169 0.28 10.84 -9.73
C ALA A 169 0.50 9.85 -8.59
N TRP A 170 1.51 10.13 -7.76
CA TRP A 170 1.80 9.40 -6.54
C TRP A 170 2.02 10.37 -5.40
N ALA A 171 1.35 10.16 -4.27
CA ALA A 171 1.55 10.99 -3.11
C ALA A 171 2.55 10.37 -2.13
N HIS A 172 3.27 11.22 -1.45
CA HIS A 172 4.11 10.89 -0.31
C HIS A 172 3.59 11.66 0.89
N VAL A 173 3.40 10.99 2.01
CA VAL A 173 2.91 11.59 3.26
C VAL A 173 3.97 11.40 4.32
N SER A 174 4.49 12.49 4.88
CA SER A 174 5.44 12.41 6.00
C SER A 174 4.70 12.19 7.33
N ALA A 175 5.41 11.61 8.29
CA ALA A 175 4.87 11.38 9.63
C ALA A 175 4.33 12.67 10.27
N ASP A 176 5.00 13.80 10.05
CA ASP A 176 4.58 15.12 10.55
C ASP A 176 3.21 15.56 10.02
N ALA A 177 2.88 15.17 8.79
CA ALA A 177 1.63 15.55 8.13
C ALA A 177 0.46 14.59 8.43
N ALA A 178 0.75 13.41 8.99
CA ALA A 178 -0.26 12.37 9.16
C ALA A 178 -1.43 12.80 10.06
N ALA A 179 -1.17 13.56 11.13
CA ALA A 179 -2.22 14.05 12.02
C ALA A 179 -3.15 15.05 11.32
N GLY A 180 -2.60 15.95 10.51
CA GLY A 180 -3.38 16.89 9.71
C GLY A 180 -4.23 16.19 8.65
N LEU A 181 -3.66 15.19 7.96
CA LEU A 181 -4.37 14.36 7.00
C LEU A 181 -5.52 13.59 7.67
N ALA A 182 -5.28 12.99 8.83
CA ALA A 182 -6.31 12.29 9.59
C ALA A 182 -7.47 13.23 9.97
N ALA A 183 -7.15 14.42 10.51
CA ALA A 183 -8.16 15.41 10.88
C ALA A 183 -9.04 15.85 9.71
N MET A 184 -8.46 16.05 8.52
CA MET A 184 -9.22 16.36 7.29
C MET A 184 -10.18 15.24 6.86
N CYS A 185 -9.96 14.03 7.33
CA CYS A 185 -10.76 12.84 7.03
C CYS A 185 -11.66 12.39 8.20
N ALA A 186 -11.84 13.24 9.23
CA ALA A 186 -12.57 12.92 10.45
C ALA A 186 -12.02 11.67 11.17
N ALA A 187 -10.70 11.50 11.16
CA ALA A 187 -9.97 10.45 11.86
C ALA A 187 -8.93 11.04 12.80
N THR A 188 -8.48 10.23 13.74
CA THR A 188 -7.43 10.58 14.70
C THR A 188 -6.29 9.58 14.63
N VAL A 189 -5.07 10.08 14.81
CA VAL A 189 -3.89 9.24 15.01
C VAL A 189 -3.94 8.65 16.41
N THR A 190 -3.84 7.34 16.52
CA THR A 190 -3.83 6.62 17.80
C THR A 190 -2.43 6.17 18.19
N GLU A 191 -1.55 5.97 17.22
CA GLU A 191 -0.17 5.55 17.45
C GLU A 191 0.75 5.98 16.31
N PHE A 192 1.99 6.34 16.66
CA PHE A 192 3.13 6.44 15.76
C PHE A 192 4.20 5.45 16.23
N TRP A 193 4.85 4.77 15.29
CA TRP A 193 6.03 3.98 15.62
C TRP A 193 7.03 3.96 14.47
N GLU A 194 8.26 3.68 14.82
CA GLU A 194 9.34 3.43 13.88
C GLU A 194 9.86 2.01 14.11
N GLU A 195 10.12 1.29 13.04
CA GLU A 195 10.72 -0.03 13.10
C GLU A 195 11.62 -0.23 11.88
N ALA A 196 12.89 -0.51 12.14
CA ALA A 196 13.91 -0.75 11.11
C ALA A 196 14.04 0.41 10.09
N GLY A 197 13.95 1.66 10.53
CA GLY A 197 14.04 2.85 9.69
C GLY A 197 12.77 3.18 8.90
N ARG A 198 11.69 2.44 9.12
CA ARG A 198 10.38 2.65 8.49
C ARG A 198 9.41 3.27 9.50
N TRP A 199 8.62 4.23 9.04
CA TRP A 199 7.68 4.97 9.88
C TRP A 199 6.24 4.57 9.59
N PHE A 200 5.48 4.40 10.64
CA PHE A 200 4.10 3.91 10.56
C PHE A 200 3.18 4.73 11.44
N VAL A 201 1.90 4.72 11.07
CA VAL A 201 0.83 5.42 11.78
C VAL A 201 -0.40 4.53 11.87
N ALA A 202 -1.01 4.47 13.04
CA ALA A 202 -2.34 3.89 13.23
C ALA A 202 -3.38 5.01 13.36
N LEU A 203 -4.51 4.85 12.67
CA LEU A 203 -5.60 5.82 12.63
C LEU A 203 -6.93 5.15 12.96
N ARG A 204 -7.84 5.89 13.60
CA ARG A 204 -9.24 5.50 13.81
C ARG A 204 -10.18 6.66 13.49
N SER A 205 -11.37 6.32 12.99
CA SER A 205 -12.50 7.25 12.86
C SER A 205 -13.24 7.43 14.16
#